data_9488eb9621677716c858671965bc9b81
#
_entry.id   9488eb9621677716c858671965bc9b81
#
_cell.length_a   1.000
_cell.length_b   1.000
_cell.length_c   1.000
_cell.angle_alpha   90.00
_cell.angle_beta   90.00
_cell.angle_gamma   90.00
#
_symmetry.space_group_name_H-M   'P 1'
#
loop_
_entity.id
_entity.type
_entity.pdbx_description
1 polymer ?
#
loop_
_entity_poly.entity_id
_entity_poly.type
_entity_poly.pdbx_seq_one_letter_code
_entity_poly.pdbx_strand_id
1 'polypeptide(L)'
;MITLKSPREIEAMKRAGDFLASIHIGLRDLIKPGIDMWEVEEYVRHRCKEANVLPLQIGVDGQLMDYPYATCCGLNDEVAHAFPRHYKLKDGDLLKVDMVLTEPLDKSDLDVSKLNFDNVAQVKKYTENYTGGLADSCWAYAVGEVSQEVKDLMAVTREALYLGIEKAVVGNRIGDIGAAIQEYAEGKGYGVVRDLVGHGVGPTLHEEPMVPHYGKAGRGLRLKEGMVLTIEPMINTGSWEIDTDMKTGWAHKTIDGGLSCQYEHQFVITKDGPVILTSQGEEGTY
;
A
#
# COMPACT_ATOMS: atom_id res chain seq x y z
N MET A 1 -1.55 10.79 -19.18
CA MET A 1 -2.25 12.11 -18.94
C MET A 1 -2.85 12.02 -17.56
N ILE A 2 -2.67 13.04 -16.71
CA ILE A 2 -3.19 13.03 -15.34
C ILE A 2 -4.69 13.27 -15.38
N THR A 3 -5.47 12.36 -14.79
CA THR A 3 -6.92 12.47 -14.67
C THR A 3 -7.30 13.08 -13.33
N LEU A 4 -8.20 14.06 -13.35
CA LEU A 4 -8.83 14.60 -12.14
C LEU A 4 -10.13 13.84 -11.92
N LYS A 5 -10.32 13.32 -10.71
CA LYS A 5 -11.47 12.47 -10.39
C LYS A 5 -12.69 13.33 -10.07
N SER A 6 -13.83 12.92 -10.61
CA SER A 6 -15.13 13.51 -10.28
C SER A 6 -15.56 13.13 -8.85
N PRO A 7 -16.50 13.88 -8.25
CA PRO A 7 -17.02 13.52 -6.93
C PRO A 7 -17.59 12.10 -6.85
N ARG A 8 -18.19 11.59 -7.94
CA ARG A 8 -18.72 10.22 -8.01
C ARG A 8 -17.62 9.17 -7.97
N GLU A 9 -16.51 9.40 -8.68
CA GLU A 9 -15.35 8.50 -8.67
C GLU A 9 -14.67 8.50 -7.29
N ILE A 10 -14.50 9.68 -6.68
CA ILE A 10 -13.95 9.81 -5.33
C ILE A 10 -14.81 9.07 -4.30
N GLU A 11 -16.13 9.16 -4.40
CA GLU A 11 -17.05 8.45 -3.52
C GLU A 11 -16.96 6.93 -3.70
N ALA A 12 -16.79 6.43 -4.92
CA ALA A 12 -16.55 5.02 -5.21
C ALA A 12 -15.22 4.54 -4.61
N MET A 13 -14.14 5.31 -4.77
CA MET A 13 -12.85 5.06 -4.16
C MET A 13 -12.92 5.09 -2.63
N LYS A 14 -13.73 5.99 -2.06
CA LYS A 14 -13.94 6.04 -0.61
C LYS A 14 -14.63 4.77 -0.09
N ARG A 15 -15.64 4.24 -0.80
CA ARG A 15 -16.26 2.96 -0.41
C ARG A 15 -15.28 1.80 -0.45
N ALA A 16 -14.41 1.76 -1.47
CA ALA A 16 -13.31 0.79 -1.53
C ALA A 16 -12.35 0.95 -0.35
N GLY A 17 -11.96 2.19 -0.04
CA GLY A 17 -11.07 2.53 1.06
C GLY A 17 -11.64 2.18 2.43
N ASP A 18 -12.93 2.43 2.68
CA ASP A 18 -13.60 2.05 3.93
C ASP A 18 -13.59 0.54 4.14
N PHE A 19 -13.84 -0.22 3.07
CA PHE A 19 -13.77 -1.67 3.15
C PHE A 19 -12.34 -2.16 3.41
N LEU A 20 -11.35 -1.65 2.67
CA LEU A 20 -9.94 -1.99 2.83
C LEU A 20 -9.45 -1.66 4.25
N ALA A 21 -9.77 -0.47 4.75
CA ALA A 21 -9.46 -0.06 6.13
C ALA A 21 -10.06 -1.04 7.17
N SER A 22 -11.29 -1.51 6.95
CA SER A 22 -11.93 -2.51 7.83
C SER A 22 -11.16 -3.83 7.89
N ILE A 23 -10.50 -4.22 6.79
CA ILE A 23 -9.63 -5.40 6.75
C ILE A 23 -8.38 -5.16 7.58
N HIS A 24 -7.68 -4.03 7.40
CA HIS A 24 -6.51 -3.68 8.21
C HIS A 24 -6.81 -3.65 9.71
N ILE A 25 -7.97 -3.11 10.09
CA ILE A 25 -8.43 -3.13 11.50
C ILE A 25 -8.60 -4.57 12.00
N GLY A 26 -9.23 -5.45 11.22
CA GLY A 26 -9.41 -6.86 11.59
C GLY A 26 -8.09 -7.65 11.65
N LEU A 27 -7.11 -7.30 10.83
CA LEU A 27 -5.79 -7.93 10.84
C LEU A 27 -5.00 -7.65 12.14
N ARG A 28 -5.28 -6.55 12.86
CA ARG A 28 -4.66 -6.26 14.16
C ARG A 28 -4.94 -7.33 15.21
N ASP A 29 -6.14 -7.90 15.18
CA ASP A 29 -6.52 -8.96 16.11
C ASP A 29 -6.01 -10.34 15.67
N LEU A 30 -5.83 -10.53 14.37
CA LEU A 30 -5.36 -11.78 13.78
C LEU A 30 -3.84 -11.95 13.91
N ILE A 31 -3.06 -10.89 13.60
CA ILE A 31 -1.60 -10.94 13.52
C ILE A 31 -1.00 -11.00 14.92
N LYS A 32 -0.48 -12.18 15.28
CA LYS A 32 0.14 -12.46 16.57
C LYS A 32 1.14 -13.60 16.44
N PRO A 33 2.06 -13.78 17.41
CA PRO A 33 3.00 -14.90 17.37
C PRO A 33 2.29 -16.25 17.26
N GLY A 34 2.81 -17.12 16.40
CA GLY A 34 2.35 -18.49 16.20
C GLY A 34 1.32 -18.69 15.08
N ILE A 35 0.66 -17.63 14.56
CA ILE A 35 -0.16 -17.78 13.37
C ILE A 35 0.70 -18.04 12.14
N ASP A 36 0.15 -18.72 11.16
CA ASP A 36 0.79 -18.85 9.85
C ASP A 36 0.51 -17.57 9.04
N MET A 37 1.54 -16.98 8.43
CA MET A 37 1.36 -15.79 7.56
C MET A 37 0.34 -16.05 6.44
N TRP A 38 0.20 -17.30 5.99
CA TRP A 38 -0.80 -17.69 5.02
C TRP A 38 -2.24 -17.43 5.50
N GLU A 39 -2.50 -17.46 6.80
CA GLU A 39 -3.81 -17.13 7.37
C GLU A 39 -4.21 -15.66 7.12
N VAL A 40 -3.25 -14.76 6.93
CA VAL A 40 -3.51 -13.36 6.53
C VAL A 40 -4.10 -13.31 5.13
N GLU A 41 -3.50 -14.03 4.19
CA GLU A 41 -4.01 -14.15 2.81
C GLU A 41 -5.39 -14.77 2.78
N GLU A 42 -5.61 -15.87 3.53
CA GLU A 42 -6.92 -16.52 3.62
C GLU A 42 -7.99 -15.59 4.22
N TYR A 43 -7.64 -14.85 5.26
CA TYR A 43 -8.54 -13.87 5.86
C TYR A 43 -8.99 -12.81 4.85
N VAL A 44 -8.06 -12.22 4.11
CA VAL A 44 -8.37 -11.20 3.09
C VAL A 44 -9.23 -11.79 1.98
N ARG A 45 -8.87 -12.97 1.44
CA ARG A 45 -9.65 -13.68 0.43
C ARG A 45 -11.09 -13.97 0.90
N HIS A 46 -11.23 -14.39 2.16
CA HIS A 46 -12.55 -14.66 2.74
C HIS A 46 -13.40 -13.39 2.83
N ARG A 47 -12.84 -12.31 3.38
CA ARG A 47 -13.51 -11.00 3.48
C ARG A 47 -13.91 -10.45 2.11
N CYS A 48 -13.05 -10.58 1.10
CA CYS A 48 -13.35 -10.18 -0.27
C CYS A 48 -14.56 -10.94 -0.84
N LYS A 49 -14.62 -12.26 -0.64
CA LYS A 49 -15.76 -13.09 -1.08
C LYS A 49 -17.06 -12.74 -0.37
N GLU A 50 -17.02 -12.52 0.95
CA GLU A 50 -18.19 -12.14 1.74
C GLU A 50 -18.80 -10.80 1.28
N ALA A 51 -17.94 -9.81 1.07
CA ALA A 51 -18.35 -8.45 0.69
C ALA A 51 -18.55 -8.26 -0.82
N ASN A 52 -18.31 -9.29 -1.62
CA ASN A 52 -18.31 -9.21 -3.09
C ASN A 52 -17.32 -8.18 -3.64
N VAL A 53 -16.10 -8.18 -3.11
CA VAL A 53 -14.98 -7.30 -3.47
C VAL A 53 -13.94 -8.09 -4.24
N LEU A 54 -13.40 -7.51 -5.31
CA LEU A 54 -12.38 -8.14 -6.14
C LEU A 54 -10.98 -7.66 -5.68
N PRO A 55 -10.05 -8.56 -5.33
CA PRO A 55 -8.66 -8.20 -5.07
C PRO A 55 -7.93 -7.95 -6.39
N LEU A 56 -7.51 -6.70 -6.61
CA LEU A 56 -6.98 -6.24 -7.90
C LEU A 56 -5.51 -6.57 -8.12
N GLN A 57 -4.80 -7.01 -7.09
CA GLN A 57 -3.40 -7.45 -7.23
C GLN A 57 -3.29 -8.78 -7.98
N ILE A 58 -4.29 -9.67 -7.86
CA ILE A 58 -4.27 -10.95 -8.57
C ILE A 58 -4.34 -10.70 -10.08
N GLY A 59 -3.29 -11.11 -10.78
CA GLY A 59 -3.18 -10.99 -12.22
C GLY A 59 -2.50 -9.71 -12.72
N VAL A 60 -1.97 -8.86 -11.81
CA VAL A 60 -1.12 -7.73 -12.22
C VAL A 60 0.10 -8.26 -12.98
N ASP A 61 0.36 -7.67 -14.15
CA ASP A 61 1.44 -8.07 -15.03
C ASP A 61 2.82 -7.84 -14.39
N GLY A 62 3.62 -8.89 -14.28
CA GLY A 62 5.00 -8.83 -13.86
C GLY A 62 5.95 -9.25 -14.97
N GLN A 63 7.23 -8.97 -14.79
CA GLN A 63 8.25 -9.30 -15.81
C GLN A 63 8.43 -10.81 -16.04
N LEU A 64 8.27 -11.62 -14.99
CA LEU A 64 8.48 -13.07 -15.04
C LEU A 64 7.21 -13.87 -14.85
N MET A 65 6.27 -13.33 -14.08
CA MET A 65 4.97 -13.94 -13.83
C MET A 65 3.98 -12.90 -13.33
N ASP A 66 2.69 -13.12 -13.57
CA ASP A 66 1.61 -12.32 -13.00
C ASP A 66 1.58 -12.48 -11.48
N TYR A 67 1.18 -11.43 -10.75
CA TYR A 67 1.07 -11.48 -9.30
C TYR A 67 -0.05 -12.44 -8.86
N PRO A 68 0.21 -13.46 -8.01
CA PRO A 68 -0.74 -14.55 -7.83
C PRO A 68 -1.62 -14.45 -6.58
N TYR A 69 -1.47 -13.42 -5.72
CA TYR A 69 -2.10 -13.35 -4.41
C TYR A 69 -2.96 -12.10 -4.25
N ALA A 70 -3.86 -12.14 -3.26
CA ALA A 70 -4.71 -11.00 -2.89
C ALA A 70 -3.97 -9.99 -1.99
N THR A 71 -2.85 -10.40 -1.38
CA THR A 71 -2.04 -9.55 -0.51
C THR A 71 -0.56 -9.61 -0.89
N CYS A 72 0.17 -8.51 -0.67
CA CYS A 72 1.61 -8.56 -0.49
C CYS A 72 1.91 -8.68 1.01
N CYS A 73 2.74 -9.66 1.40
CA CYS A 73 3.12 -9.91 2.80
C CYS A 73 4.63 -9.83 2.96
N GLY A 74 5.15 -8.64 3.25
CA GLY A 74 6.58 -8.41 3.45
C GLY A 74 7.01 -8.60 4.92
N LEU A 75 8.00 -9.46 5.17
CA LEU A 75 8.51 -9.76 6.50
C LEU A 75 9.90 -9.16 6.71
N ASN A 76 10.10 -8.42 7.80
CA ASN A 76 11.38 -7.90 8.25
C ASN A 76 12.16 -7.10 7.18
N ASP A 77 13.15 -7.70 6.52
CA ASP A 77 13.99 -7.14 5.47
C ASP A 77 13.30 -7.05 4.09
N GLU A 78 12.11 -7.65 3.95
CA GLU A 78 11.33 -7.55 2.71
C GLU A 78 10.67 -6.17 2.63
N VAL A 79 10.97 -5.44 1.58
CA VAL A 79 10.57 -4.04 1.39
C VAL A 79 9.14 -3.93 0.88
N ALA A 80 8.84 -4.57 -0.27
CA ALA A 80 7.54 -4.53 -0.92
C ALA A 80 7.32 -5.76 -1.80
N HIS A 81 6.08 -5.99 -2.22
CA HIS A 81 5.62 -7.01 -3.18
C HIS A 81 5.98 -8.45 -2.84
N ALA A 82 6.35 -8.74 -1.59
CA ALA A 82 6.67 -10.10 -1.15
C ALA A 82 5.40 -10.97 -1.07
N PHE A 83 5.56 -12.25 -1.38
CA PHE A 83 4.46 -13.19 -1.41
C PHE A 83 4.07 -13.68 -0.01
N PRO A 84 2.76 -13.79 0.28
CA PRO A 84 2.31 -14.57 1.43
C PRO A 84 2.78 -16.02 1.29
N ARG A 85 3.17 -16.62 2.41
CA ARG A 85 3.73 -17.97 2.44
C ARG A 85 3.47 -18.66 3.77
N HIS A 86 3.65 -19.97 3.82
CA HIS A 86 3.64 -20.71 5.07
C HIS A 86 4.88 -20.35 5.90
N TYR A 87 4.66 -19.50 6.88
CA TYR A 87 5.64 -19.07 7.86
C TYR A 87 4.93 -18.75 9.18
N LYS A 88 5.31 -19.40 10.26
CA LYS A 88 4.77 -19.09 11.57
C LYS A 88 5.41 -17.82 12.12
N LEU A 89 4.60 -16.76 12.23
CA LEU A 89 5.03 -15.48 12.77
C LEU A 89 5.57 -15.64 14.20
N LYS A 90 6.63 -14.92 14.51
CA LYS A 90 7.36 -14.98 15.79
C LYS A 90 7.30 -13.65 16.51
N ASP A 91 7.47 -13.67 17.81
CA ASP A 91 7.78 -12.44 18.56
C ASP A 91 8.98 -11.72 17.93
N GLY A 92 8.84 -10.43 17.73
CA GLY A 92 9.86 -9.59 17.13
C GLY A 92 9.76 -9.40 15.62
N ASP A 93 8.92 -10.15 14.91
CA ASP A 93 8.71 -9.95 13.47
C ASP A 93 7.99 -8.62 13.18
N LEU A 94 8.37 -8.00 12.07
CA LEU A 94 7.69 -6.84 11.47
C LEU A 94 7.04 -7.30 10.17
N LEU A 95 5.71 -7.37 10.13
CA LEU A 95 4.94 -7.77 8.95
C LEU A 95 4.31 -6.55 8.29
N LYS A 96 4.52 -6.36 7.00
CA LYS A 96 3.78 -5.40 6.16
C LYS A 96 2.77 -6.16 5.33
N VAL A 97 1.53 -5.67 5.33
CA VAL A 97 0.45 -6.22 4.50
C VAL A 97 -0.07 -5.11 3.61
N ASP A 98 0.01 -5.34 2.32
CA ASP A 98 -0.39 -4.41 1.29
C ASP A 98 -1.46 -5.06 0.41
N MET A 99 -2.49 -4.30 0.01
CA MET A 99 -3.58 -4.81 -0.80
C MET A 99 -4.32 -3.72 -1.56
N VAL A 100 -4.77 -4.10 -2.76
CA VAL A 100 -5.58 -3.29 -3.64
C VAL A 100 -6.93 -3.94 -3.84
N LEU A 101 -8.00 -3.24 -3.47
CA LEU A 101 -9.35 -3.78 -3.46
C LEU A 101 -10.33 -2.87 -4.19
N THR A 102 -11.34 -3.47 -4.83
CA THR A 102 -12.47 -2.72 -5.39
C THR A 102 -13.43 -2.25 -4.31
N GLU A 103 -14.31 -1.32 -4.62
CA GLU A 103 -15.56 -1.17 -3.87
C GLU A 103 -16.39 -2.46 -3.95
N PRO A 104 -17.34 -2.69 -3.02
CA PRO A 104 -18.29 -3.82 -3.13
C PRO A 104 -19.05 -3.78 -4.45
N LEU A 105 -19.00 -4.87 -5.20
CA LEU A 105 -19.59 -5.00 -6.54
C LEU A 105 -21.03 -5.49 -6.47
N ASP A 106 -21.82 -5.19 -7.53
CA ASP A 106 -23.13 -5.82 -7.68
C ASP A 106 -22.94 -7.30 -8.11
N LYS A 107 -23.57 -8.22 -7.37
CA LYS A 107 -23.49 -9.66 -7.68
C LYS A 107 -24.12 -10.03 -9.02
N SER A 108 -24.97 -9.18 -9.59
CA SER A 108 -25.50 -9.38 -10.93
C SER A 108 -24.45 -9.16 -12.02
N ASP A 109 -23.45 -8.30 -11.75
CA ASP A 109 -22.36 -8.03 -12.67
C ASP A 109 -21.22 -9.04 -12.49
N LEU A 110 -20.83 -9.30 -11.23
CA LEU A 110 -19.80 -10.27 -10.87
C LEU A 110 -20.07 -10.84 -9.48
N ASP A 111 -20.21 -12.15 -9.37
CA ASP A 111 -20.26 -12.88 -8.11
C ASP A 111 -18.85 -13.38 -7.73
N VAL A 112 -18.14 -12.57 -6.94
CA VAL A 112 -16.76 -12.84 -6.51
C VAL A 112 -16.67 -14.14 -5.68
N SER A 113 -17.74 -14.53 -5.00
CA SER A 113 -17.76 -15.78 -4.21
C SER A 113 -17.53 -17.04 -5.05
N LYS A 114 -17.82 -16.97 -6.36
CA LYS A 114 -17.63 -18.06 -7.33
C LYS A 114 -16.24 -18.10 -7.96
N LEU A 115 -15.43 -17.07 -7.76
CA LEU A 115 -14.07 -17.04 -8.32
C LEU A 115 -13.14 -17.96 -7.53
N ASN A 116 -12.29 -18.67 -8.26
CA ASN A 116 -11.15 -19.36 -7.66
C ASN A 116 -9.94 -18.42 -7.71
N PHE A 117 -9.56 -17.86 -6.57
CA PHE A 117 -8.43 -16.94 -6.47
C PHE A 117 -7.05 -17.60 -6.73
N ASP A 118 -6.98 -18.94 -6.72
CA ASP A 118 -5.75 -19.64 -7.14
C ASP A 118 -5.65 -19.76 -8.67
N ASN A 119 -6.73 -19.49 -9.38
CA ASN A 119 -6.73 -19.44 -10.84
C ASN A 119 -6.52 -18.00 -11.32
N VAL A 120 -5.24 -17.56 -11.32
CA VAL A 120 -4.83 -16.21 -11.71
C VAL A 120 -5.43 -15.80 -13.06
N ALA A 121 -5.39 -16.66 -14.07
CA ALA A 121 -5.92 -16.36 -15.39
C ALA A 121 -7.45 -16.17 -15.41
N GLN A 122 -8.19 -16.81 -14.49
CA GLN A 122 -9.61 -16.56 -14.32
C GLN A 122 -9.86 -15.18 -13.71
N VAL A 123 -9.14 -14.84 -12.66
CA VAL A 123 -9.32 -13.57 -11.93
C VAL A 123 -8.89 -12.40 -12.80
N LYS A 124 -7.76 -12.51 -13.48
CA LYS A 124 -7.19 -11.48 -14.36
C LYS A 124 -8.19 -10.95 -15.39
N LYS A 125 -9.09 -11.78 -15.92
CA LYS A 125 -10.14 -11.35 -16.87
C LYS A 125 -11.05 -10.25 -16.31
N TYR A 126 -11.18 -10.18 -14.98
CA TYR A 126 -12.00 -9.19 -14.31
C TYR A 126 -11.17 -8.04 -13.76
N THR A 127 -9.95 -8.32 -13.27
CA THR A 127 -9.07 -7.28 -12.72
C THR A 127 -8.53 -6.36 -13.79
N GLU A 128 -8.07 -6.88 -14.92
CA GLU A 128 -7.49 -6.09 -16.03
C GLU A 128 -8.48 -5.13 -16.70
N ASN A 129 -9.78 -5.41 -16.62
CA ASN A 129 -10.83 -4.60 -17.23
C ASN A 129 -11.67 -3.82 -16.21
N TYR A 130 -11.28 -3.84 -14.94
CA TYR A 130 -12.00 -3.11 -13.90
C TYR A 130 -11.73 -1.61 -14.02
N THR A 131 -12.81 -0.81 -13.97
CA THR A 131 -12.75 0.66 -14.10
C THR A 131 -13.56 1.39 -13.03
N GLY A 132 -14.01 0.68 -12.00
CA GLY A 132 -14.76 1.25 -10.87
C GLY A 132 -13.86 1.88 -9.79
N GLY A 133 -14.44 2.12 -8.62
CA GLY A 133 -13.70 2.62 -7.47
C GLY A 133 -12.77 1.56 -6.89
N LEU A 134 -11.53 1.92 -6.67
CA LEU A 134 -10.53 1.06 -6.03
C LEU A 134 -9.79 1.80 -4.93
N ALA A 135 -9.21 1.05 -4.01
CA ALA A 135 -8.37 1.57 -2.95
C ALA A 135 -7.10 0.73 -2.81
N ASP A 136 -6.02 1.41 -2.47
CA ASP A 136 -4.69 0.89 -2.27
C ASP A 136 -4.17 1.32 -0.90
N SER A 137 -3.66 0.38 -0.10
CA SER A 137 -3.09 0.69 1.21
C SER A 137 -2.23 -0.43 1.76
N CYS A 138 -1.11 -0.04 2.37
CA CYS A 138 -0.20 -0.91 3.10
C CYS A 138 -0.14 -0.52 4.58
N TRP A 139 -0.14 -1.52 5.46
CA TRP A 139 0.01 -1.30 6.89
C TRP A 139 1.02 -2.25 7.51
N ALA A 140 1.82 -1.73 8.46
CA ALA A 140 2.82 -2.50 9.17
C ALA A 140 2.29 -2.95 10.54
N TYR A 141 2.63 -4.17 10.92
CA TYR A 141 2.20 -4.82 12.15
C TYR A 141 3.41 -5.34 12.92
N ALA A 142 3.54 -4.92 14.18
CA ALA A 142 4.46 -5.53 15.13
C ALA A 142 3.88 -6.87 15.59
N VAL A 143 4.64 -7.95 15.47
CA VAL A 143 4.21 -9.29 15.88
C VAL A 143 4.68 -9.55 17.31
N GLY A 144 3.75 -9.53 18.27
CA GLY A 144 4.07 -9.69 19.70
C GLY A 144 4.99 -8.59 20.22
N GLU A 145 5.97 -8.97 21.04
CA GLU A 145 6.95 -8.03 21.60
C GLU A 145 8.11 -7.80 20.61
N VAL A 146 8.20 -6.57 20.10
CA VAL A 146 9.25 -6.17 19.14
C VAL A 146 10.33 -5.31 19.80
N SER A 147 11.52 -5.29 19.21
CA SER A 147 12.65 -4.48 19.66
C SER A 147 12.35 -2.98 19.59
N GLN A 148 13.15 -2.16 20.28
CA GLN A 148 13.06 -0.71 20.18
C GLN A 148 13.36 -0.23 18.76
N GLU A 149 14.30 -0.88 18.07
CA GLU A 149 14.61 -0.60 16.65
C GLU A 149 13.39 -0.75 15.75
N VAL A 150 12.59 -1.81 15.90
CA VAL A 150 11.34 -2.00 15.15
C VAL A 150 10.33 -0.92 15.49
N LYS A 151 10.16 -0.59 16.78
CA LYS A 151 9.23 0.47 17.23
C LYS A 151 9.61 1.82 16.63
N ASP A 152 10.90 2.16 16.66
CA ASP A 152 11.42 3.43 16.14
C ASP A 152 11.26 3.49 14.61
N LEU A 153 11.58 2.42 13.90
CA LEU A 153 11.40 2.31 12.46
C LEU A 153 9.92 2.49 12.06
N MET A 154 9.01 1.79 12.74
CA MET A 154 7.57 1.92 12.50
C MET A 154 7.08 3.35 12.74
N ALA A 155 7.51 3.96 13.84
CA ALA A 155 7.14 5.34 14.19
C ALA A 155 7.66 6.34 13.14
N VAL A 156 8.92 6.22 12.73
CA VAL A 156 9.53 7.10 11.72
C VAL A 156 8.85 6.95 10.37
N THR A 157 8.57 5.72 9.93
CA THR A 157 7.92 5.47 8.64
C THR A 157 6.51 6.04 8.61
N ARG A 158 5.74 5.85 9.67
CA ARG A 158 4.39 6.38 9.79
C ARG A 158 4.37 7.90 9.82
N GLU A 159 5.22 8.53 10.61
CA GLU A 159 5.32 10.00 10.67
C GLU A 159 5.73 10.57 9.30
N ALA A 160 6.68 9.93 8.62
CA ALA A 160 7.11 10.32 7.28
C ALA A 160 5.94 10.29 6.27
N LEU A 161 5.06 9.28 6.34
CA LEU A 161 3.83 9.20 5.53
C LEU A 161 2.96 10.43 5.74
N TYR A 162 2.63 10.78 6.99
CA TYR A 162 1.74 11.90 7.27
C TYR A 162 2.36 13.26 6.95
N LEU A 163 3.67 13.44 7.18
CA LEU A 163 4.40 14.63 6.72
C LEU A 163 4.34 14.79 5.20
N GLY A 164 4.40 13.69 4.46
CA GLY A 164 4.20 13.70 3.00
C GLY A 164 2.76 14.11 2.63
N ILE A 165 1.76 13.52 3.27
CA ILE A 165 0.34 13.83 3.02
C ILE A 165 0.04 15.30 3.32
N GLU A 166 0.57 15.88 4.40
CA GLU A 166 0.40 17.31 4.73
C GLU A 166 0.92 18.24 3.63
N LYS A 167 1.92 17.82 2.86
CA LYS A 167 2.43 18.58 1.71
C LYS A 167 1.59 18.43 0.46
N ALA A 168 0.66 17.50 0.42
CA ALA A 168 -0.19 17.21 -0.73
C ALA A 168 -1.37 18.20 -0.85
N VAL A 169 -1.08 19.49 -0.90
CA VAL A 169 -2.07 20.56 -1.02
C VAL A 169 -2.04 21.23 -2.39
N VAL A 170 -3.17 21.80 -2.79
CA VAL A 170 -3.28 22.53 -4.07
C VAL A 170 -2.20 23.61 -4.18
N GLY A 171 -1.47 23.60 -5.29
CA GLY A 171 -0.41 24.56 -5.56
C GLY A 171 1.00 24.10 -5.22
N ASN A 172 1.16 23.20 -4.25
CA ASN A 172 2.42 22.49 -4.01
C ASN A 172 2.78 21.59 -5.19
N ARG A 173 3.92 20.95 -5.12
CA ARG A 173 4.44 20.06 -6.16
C ARG A 173 4.77 18.69 -5.59
N ILE A 174 4.87 17.69 -6.44
CA ILE A 174 5.30 16.32 -6.06
C ILE A 174 6.60 16.34 -5.25
N GLY A 175 7.57 17.17 -5.64
CA GLY A 175 8.83 17.29 -4.90
C GLY A 175 8.72 17.86 -3.49
N ASP A 176 7.63 18.55 -3.15
CA ASP A 176 7.39 19.01 -1.78
C ASP A 176 7.02 17.82 -0.86
N ILE A 177 6.29 16.84 -1.40
CA ILE A 177 5.97 15.59 -0.72
C ILE A 177 7.25 14.79 -0.45
N GLY A 178 8.00 14.48 -1.52
CA GLY A 178 9.22 13.67 -1.41
C GLY A 178 10.30 14.31 -0.54
N ALA A 179 10.47 15.63 -0.63
CA ALA A 179 11.43 16.36 0.21
C ALA A 179 11.08 16.26 1.71
N ALA A 180 9.80 16.40 2.08
CA ALA A 180 9.38 16.31 3.47
C ALA A 180 9.63 14.91 4.06
N ILE A 181 9.31 13.85 3.30
CA ILE A 181 9.55 12.46 3.69
C ILE A 181 11.06 12.21 3.86
N GLN A 182 11.83 12.55 2.84
CA GLN A 182 13.26 12.31 2.81
C GLN A 182 14.01 13.06 3.92
N GLU A 183 13.75 14.35 4.07
CA GLU A 183 14.40 15.18 5.09
C GLU A 183 14.14 14.63 6.50
N TYR A 184 12.92 14.22 6.78
CA TYR A 184 12.57 13.66 8.08
C TYR A 184 13.22 12.30 8.34
N ALA A 185 13.10 11.34 7.43
CA ALA A 185 13.60 9.98 7.63
C ALA A 185 15.13 9.90 7.58
N GLU A 186 15.78 10.52 6.56
CA GLU A 186 17.24 10.54 6.43
C GLU A 186 17.87 11.40 7.53
N GLY A 187 17.21 12.47 8.00
CA GLY A 187 17.64 13.26 9.16
C GLY A 187 17.68 12.47 10.46
N LYS A 188 16.98 11.34 10.55
CA LYS A 188 17.01 10.40 11.66
C LYS A 188 17.94 9.19 11.42
N GLY A 189 18.63 9.16 10.28
CA GLY A 189 19.60 8.12 9.93
C GLY A 189 19.02 6.89 9.23
N TYR A 190 17.79 6.98 8.71
CA TYR A 190 17.15 5.90 7.95
C TYR A 190 17.32 6.08 6.44
N GLY A 191 17.32 4.98 5.69
CA GLY A 191 17.34 4.99 4.24
C GLY A 191 15.94 5.12 3.64
N VAL A 192 15.72 6.03 2.70
CA VAL A 192 14.47 6.16 1.95
C VAL A 192 14.61 5.45 0.60
N VAL A 193 13.85 4.39 0.35
CA VAL A 193 13.89 3.63 -0.90
C VAL A 193 13.56 4.53 -2.09
N ARG A 194 14.28 4.35 -3.22
CA ARG A 194 14.19 5.23 -4.40
C ARG A 194 13.68 4.53 -5.66
N ASP A 195 13.77 3.21 -5.70
CA ASP A 195 13.39 2.42 -6.88
C ASP A 195 11.88 2.16 -6.95
N LEU A 196 11.19 2.33 -5.82
CA LEU A 196 9.74 2.21 -5.68
C LEU A 196 9.16 3.55 -5.20
N VAL A 197 8.02 3.92 -5.75
CA VAL A 197 7.40 5.24 -5.54
C VAL A 197 5.88 5.11 -5.49
N GLY A 198 5.22 6.05 -4.86
CA GLY A 198 3.78 6.19 -4.95
C GLY A 198 3.32 6.62 -6.35
N HIS A 199 2.03 6.63 -6.57
CA HIS A 199 1.45 6.83 -7.89
C HIS A 199 0.09 7.53 -7.86
N GLY A 200 -0.38 7.94 -9.03
CA GLY A 200 -1.77 8.30 -9.23
C GLY A 200 -2.66 7.06 -9.21
N VAL A 201 -3.89 7.22 -8.78
CA VAL A 201 -4.92 6.17 -8.78
C VAL A 201 -6.14 6.65 -9.55
N GLY A 202 -6.70 5.79 -10.40
CA GLY A 202 -7.87 6.10 -11.20
C GLY A 202 -8.58 4.86 -11.71
N PRO A 203 -9.07 4.88 -12.95
CA PRO A 203 -9.59 3.68 -13.62
C PRO A 203 -8.60 2.52 -13.65
N THR A 204 -7.31 2.81 -13.63
CA THR A 204 -6.25 1.82 -13.47
C THR A 204 -5.54 2.01 -12.12
N LEU A 205 -5.01 0.92 -11.57
CA LEU A 205 -4.31 0.93 -10.28
C LEU A 205 -3.14 1.93 -10.30
N HIS A 206 -2.25 1.81 -11.27
CA HIS A 206 -1.11 2.68 -11.41
C HIS A 206 -1.32 3.70 -12.52
N GLU A 207 -1.45 4.98 -12.15
CA GLU A 207 -1.54 6.10 -13.08
C GLU A 207 -0.45 7.13 -12.81
N GLU A 208 -0.21 7.99 -13.78
CA GLU A 208 0.54 9.22 -13.57
C GLU A 208 -0.19 10.15 -12.55
N PRO A 209 0.55 10.88 -11.73
CA PRO A 209 2.00 11.00 -11.69
C PRO A 209 2.67 9.97 -10.79
N MET A 210 3.95 9.70 -11.03
CA MET A 210 4.81 9.08 -10.02
C MET A 210 4.96 10.04 -8.83
N VAL A 211 4.97 9.48 -7.61
CA VAL A 211 5.09 10.21 -6.33
C VAL A 211 6.33 9.71 -5.57
N PRO A 212 7.54 10.13 -5.94
CA PRO A 212 8.74 9.74 -5.22
C PRO A 212 8.72 10.22 -3.76
N HIS A 213 9.22 9.38 -2.86
CA HIS A 213 9.34 9.68 -1.43
C HIS A 213 10.65 10.44 -1.12
N TYR A 214 11.30 10.96 -2.13
CA TYR A 214 12.53 11.74 -2.09
C TYR A 214 12.48 12.85 -3.15
N GLY A 215 13.37 13.83 -3.04
CA GLY A 215 13.47 14.88 -4.06
C GLY A 215 13.77 16.27 -3.51
N LYS A 216 13.38 17.28 -4.26
CA LYS A 216 13.62 18.69 -3.92
C LYS A 216 12.30 19.45 -3.85
N ALA A 217 12.08 20.17 -2.78
CA ALA A 217 10.93 21.05 -2.60
C ALA A 217 10.82 22.06 -3.77
N GLY A 218 9.59 22.36 -4.17
CA GLY A 218 9.27 23.25 -5.28
C GLY A 218 9.54 22.69 -6.68
N ARG A 219 9.83 21.37 -6.82
CA ARG A 219 10.09 20.72 -8.10
C ARG A 219 8.99 19.70 -8.45
N GLY A 220 8.98 19.32 -9.72
CA GLY A 220 8.04 18.32 -10.25
C GLY A 220 6.66 18.91 -10.58
N LEU A 221 5.71 18.01 -10.80
CA LEU A 221 4.36 18.33 -11.19
C LEU A 221 3.63 19.15 -10.10
N ARG A 222 2.84 20.13 -10.52
CA ARG A 222 1.99 20.92 -9.61
C ARG A 222 0.75 20.13 -9.23
N LEU A 223 0.48 20.06 -7.95
CA LEU A 223 -0.69 19.37 -7.39
C LEU A 223 -1.97 20.19 -7.64
N LYS A 224 -3.05 19.49 -7.94
CA LYS A 224 -4.36 20.07 -8.27
C LYS A 224 -5.47 19.37 -7.53
N GLU A 225 -6.55 20.07 -7.27
CA GLU A 225 -7.79 19.51 -6.75
C GLU A 225 -8.30 18.38 -7.66
N GLY A 226 -8.79 17.29 -7.07
CA GLY A 226 -9.30 16.11 -7.75
C GLY A 226 -8.23 15.08 -8.14
N MET A 227 -6.95 15.34 -7.88
CA MET A 227 -5.92 14.28 -7.98
C MET A 227 -6.13 13.27 -6.84
N VAL A 228 -6.11 11.98 -7.17
CA VAL A 228 -6.05 10.89 -6.20
C VAL A 228 -4.69 10.23 -6.35
N LEU A 229 -3.97 10.13 -5.25
CA LEU A 229 -2.57 9.67 -5.20
C LEU A 229 -2.38 8.69 -4.06
N THR A 230 -1.35 7.84 -4.15
CA THR A 230 -0.76 7.14 -3.00
C THR A 230 0.49 7.85 -2.50
N ILE A 231 0.74 7.74 -1.22
CA ILE A 231 2.04 7.98 -0.58
C ILE A 231 2.32 6.76 0.26
N GLU A 232 3.46 6.12 0.03
CA GLU A 232 3.80 4.79 0.51
C GLU A 232 5.30 4.67 0.86
N PRO A 233 5.84 5.52 1.74
CA PRO A 233 7.26 5.51 2.03
C PRO A 233 7.73 4.15 2.53
N MET A 234 8.72 3.59 1.85
CA MET A 234 9.48 2.42 2.29
C MET A 234 10.77 2.92 2.93
N ILE A 235 10.90 2.70 4.22
CA ILE A 235 12.01 3.20 5.04
C ILE A 235 12.81 2.03 5.58
N ASN A 236 14.14 2.06 5.39
CA ASN A 236 15.08 1.02 5.80
C ASN A 236 15.93 1.47 6.99
N THR A 237 16.28 0.56 7.90
CA THR A 237 17.23 0.85 9.00
C THR A 237 18.65 1.09 8.50
N GLY A 238 18.98 0.61 7.30
CA GLY A 238 20.29 0.75 6.65
C GLY A 238 20.24 1.54 5.36
N SER A 239 20.85 0.98 4.31
CA SER A 239 20.86 1.60 2.97
C SER A 239 19.47 1.71 2.38
N TRP A 240 19.26 2.74 1.55
CA TRP A 240 18.05 2.88 0.74
C TRP A 240 17.97 1.87 -0.41
N GLU A 241 19.09 1.23 -0.75
CA GLU A 241 19.22 0.30 -1.88
C GLU A 241 18.49 -1.01 -1.61
N ILE A 242 17.89 -1.53 -2.64
CA ILE A 242 17.10 -2.77 -2.60
C ILE A 242 17.56 -3.74 -3.70
N ASP A 243 17.29 -5.02 -3.49
CA ASP A 243 17.48 -6.08 -4.48
C ASP A 243 16.13 -6.75 -4.76
N THR A 244 15.98 -7.26 -5.99
CA THR A 244 14.74 -7.91 -6.44
C THR A 244 14.94 -9.41 -6.54
N ASP A 245 13.98 -10.20 -6.06
CA ASP A 245 13.97 -11.65 -6.25
C ASP A 245 13.91 -12.01 -7.73
N MET A 246 15.03 -12.51 -8.26
CA MET A 246 15.18 -12.85 -9.67
C MET A 246 14.42 -14.13 -10.08
N LYS A 247 13.75 -14.82 -9.16
CA LYS A 247 12.93 -16.00 -9.48
C LYS A 247 11.52 -15.62 -9.87
N THR A 248 10.96 -14.65 -9.19
CA THR A 248 9.58 -14.19 -9.41
C THR A 248 9.51 -12.82 -10.05
N GLY A 249 10.52 -11.98 -9.84
CA GLY A 249 10.55 -10.59 -10.27
C GLY A 249 9.73 -9.65 -9.37
N TRP A 250 9.23 -10.15 -8.21
CA TRP A 250 8.30 -9.38 -7.37
C TRP A 250 8.91 -8.90 -6.05
N ALA A 251 9.29 -9.82 -5.18
CA ALA A 251 9.75 -9.44 -3.84
C ALA A 251 11.02 -8.59 -3.89
N HIS A 252 10.97 -7.45 -3.22
CA HIS A 252 12.11 -6.57 -3.03
C HIS A 252 12.60 -6.69 -1.58
N LYS A 253 13.93 -6.69 -1.40
CA LYS A 253 14.59 -6.79 -0.11
C LYS A 253 15.66 -5.72 0.05
N THR A 254 15.97 -5.37 1.30
CA THR A 254 17.13 -4.52 1.60
C THR A 254 18.42 -5.22 1.19
N ILE A 255 19.36 -4.48 0.59
CA ILE A 255 20.62 -5.06 0.13
C ILE A 255 21.57 -5.46 1.28
N ASP A 256 21.44 -4.81 2.42
CA ASP A 256 22.27 -4.99 3.61
C ASP A 256 21.64 -5.90 4.69
N GLY A 257 20.43 -6.41 4.45
CA GLY A 257 19.68 -7.22 5.42
C GLY A 257 19.08 -6.43 6.59
N GLY A 258 19.11 -5.10 6.51
CA GLY A 258 18.43 -4.23 7.48
C GLY A 258 16.91 -4.36 7.41
N LEU A 259 16.22 -3.96 8.47
CA LEU A 259 14.76 -3.96 8.50
C LEU A 259 14.20 -2.91 7.54
N SER A 260 13.03 -3.21 6.95
CA SER A 260 12.25 -2.26 6.17
C SER A 260 10.82 -2.16 6.69
N CYS A 261 10.27 -0.95 6.70
CA CYS A 261 8.89 -0.68 7.05
C CYS A 261 8.21 0.13 5.94
N GLN A 262 6.94 -0.15 5.72
CA GLN A 262 6.09 0.59 4.79
C GLN A 262 4.74 0.86 5.45
N TYR A 263 4.26 2.08 5.26
CA TYR A 263 2.87 2.48 5.47
C TYR A 263 2.40 3.21 4.24
N GLU A 264 1.15 3.03 3.88
CA GLU A 264 0.57 3.64 2.71
C GLU A 264 -0.85 4.10 2.94
N HIS A 265 -1.17 5.27 2.38
CA HIS A 265 -2.53 5.74 2.22
C HIS A 265 -2.78 6.24 0.79
N GLN A 266 -3.98 5.90 0.30
CA GLN A 266 -4.60 6.58 -0.83
C GLN A 266 -5.41 7.79 -0.33
N PHE A 267 -5.24 8.95 -0.97
CA PHE A 267 -5.92 10.18 -0.59
C PHE A 267 -6.29 11.02 -1.82
N VAL A 268 -7.26 11.90 -1.65
CA VAL A 268 -7.64 12.89 -2.67
C VAL A 268 -7.20 14.28 -2.24
N ILE A 269 -6.69 15.06 -3.19
CA ILE A 269 -6.37 16.47 -2.97
C ILE A 269 -7.66 17.29 -3.16
N THR A 270 -8.09 17.98 -2.11
CA THR A 270 -9.22 18.91 -2.16
C THR A 270 -8.75 20.36 -2.02
N LYS A 271 -9.64 21.32 -2.25
CA LYS A 271 -9.35 22.74 -2.02
C LYS A 271 -9.00 23.07 -0.56
N ASP A 272 -9.48 22.25 0.37
CA ASP A 272 -9.31 22.45 1.82
C ASP A 272 -8.15 21.61 2.39
N GLY A 273 -7.45 20.83 1.55
CA GLY A 273 -6.34 19.96 1.89
C GLY A 273 -6.57 18.50 1.46
N PRO A 274 -5.62 17.60 1.77
CA PRO A 274 -5.75 16.18 1.45
C PRO A 274 -6.82 15.52 2.35
N VAL A 275 -7.57 14.60 1.74
CA VAL A 275 -8.54 13.74 2.45
C VAL A 275 -8.17 12.29 2.22
N ILE A 276 -7.81 11.59 3.29
CA ILE A 276 -7.42 10.17 3.25
C ILE A 276 -8.66 9.32 2.95
N LEU A 277 -8.59 8.51 1.88
CA LEU A 277 -9.67 7.63 1.47
C LEU A 277 -9.60 6.26 2.16
N THR A 278 -8.41 5.84 2.61
CA THR A 278 -8.13 4.57 3.29
C THR A 278 -7.94 4.72 4.79
N SER A 279 -8.54 5.76 5.40
CA SER A 279 -8.43 6.07 6.82
C SER A 279 -8.93 4.91 7.70
N GLN A 280 -8.14 4.57 8.71
CA GLN A 280 -8.49 3.57 9.73
C GLN A 280 -9.01 4.24 11.02
N GLY A 281 -9.23 5.56 11.00
CA GLY A 281 -9.72 6.34 12.14
C GLY A 281 -8.63 6.66 13.19
N GLU A 282 -7.36 6.49 12.85
CA GLU A 282 -6.23 6.67 13.77
C GLU A 282 -5.34 7.87 13.44
N GLU A 283 -5.71 8.65 12.43
CA GLU A 283 -4.97 9.84 12.04
C GLU A 283 -4.95 10.86 13.19
N GLY A 284 -3.74 11.17 13.69
CA GLY A 284 -3.54 12.11 14.78
C GLY A 284 -3.64 11.55 16.21
N THR A 285 -3.72 10.24 16.38
CA THR A 285 -3.75 9.57 17.70
C THR A 285 -2.43 8.93 18.10
N TYR A 286 -1.28 9.55 17.79
CA TYR A 286 0.05 8.97 18.01
C TYR A 286 0.96 9.87 18.85
#